data_9157002201c0feab57fe26d244992226
#
_entry.id   9157002201c0feab57fe26d244992226
#
_cell.length_a   1.000
_cell.length_b   1.000
_cell.length_c   1.000
_cell.angle_alpha   90.00
_cell.angle_beta   90.00
_cell.angle_gamma   90.00
#
_symmetry.space_group_name_H-M   'P 1'
#
loop_
_entity.id
_entity.type
_entity.pdbx_description
1 polymer ?
#
loop_
_entity_poly.entity_id
_entity_poly.type
_entity_poly.pdbx_seq_one_letter_code
_entity_poly.pdbx_strand_id
1 'polypeptide(L)'
;MELVFIDFETATASRDSACSLGLVHVINGQIAEKKQWLIQPPHNDYNSFNTEIHGITPEMTENSPTFGELWNNISQYFSGKTLVAHNASFDMSVLRATLNYYNIPFPCFDYFCTLVMARAALPKRITYSLDSLCDEFGIAFKHHDATEDAYASFELYKRIFQISEQEKIDDFLEKYGLQLGKSFENGYTRCGIVKKSYSIDFKSLHAENDIIEEHPFFGKKILFTGTLKSMSRKEAAQLVVNIGAEPTDSFNKNIN
;
A
#
# COMPACT_ATOMS: atom_id res chain seq x y z
N MET A 1 -10.05 18.50 -5.58
CA MET A 1 -9.73 17.16 -5.02
C MET A 1 -9.45 17.32 -3.55
N GLU A 2 -9.94 16.40 -2.72
CA GLU A 2 -9.79 16.41 -1.26
C GLU A 2 -8.99 15.18 -0.85
N LEU A 3 -7.89 15.39 -0.13
CA LEU A 3 -6.99 14.34 0.34
C LEU A 3 -6.77 14.50 1.85
N VAL A 4 -6.60 13.38 2.54
CA VAL A 4 -6.29 13.36 3.97
C VAL A 4 -5.01 12.54 4.16
N PHE A 5 -3.92 13.22 4.53
CA PHE A 5 -2.66 12.57 4.87
C PHE A 5 -2.70 12.18 6.33
N ILE A 6 -2.32 10.96 6.63
CA ILE A 6 -2.34 10.42 7.99
C ILE A 6 -1.04 9.70 8.31
N ASP A 7 -0.73 9.67 9.61
CA ASP A 7 0.31 8.84 10.18
C ASP A 7 -0.10 8.38 11.58
N PHE A 8 0.15 7.12 11.90
CA PHE A 8 -0.15 6.52 13.19
C PHE A 8 1.13 6.16 13.95
N GLU A 9 1.15 6.49 15.25
CA GLU A 9 2.11 5.89 16.18
C GLU A 9 1.43 4.80 17.01
N THR A 10 2.20 3.75 17.33
CA THR A 10 1.71 2.62 18.14
C THR A 10 2.53 2.44 19.41
N ALA A 11 1.85 2.24 20.53
CA ALA A 11 2.47 2.07 21.84
C ALA A 11 3.28 0.75 21.97
N THR A 12 2.88 -0.27 21.21
CA THR A 12 3.52 -1.58 21.16
C THR A 12 3.62 -2.11 19.74
N ALA A 13 4.16 -3.30 19.54
CA ALA A 13 4.16 -3.99 18.25
C ALA A 13 2.75 -4.41 17.77
N SER A 14 1.75 -4.40 18.65
CA SER A 14 0.36 -4.71 18.30
C SER A 14 -0.26 -3.60 17.49
N ARG A 15 -1.01 -3.95 16.44
CA ARG A 15 -1.61 -2.98 15.53
C ARG A 15 -2.83 -2.24 16.10
N ASP A 16 -3.43 -2.75 17.16
CA ASP A 16 -4.53 -2.12 17.88
C ASP A 16 -4.08 -1.13 18.97
N SER A 17 -2.77 -0.98 19.19
CA SER A 17 -2.19 -0.10 20.20
C SER A 17 -1.89 1.32 19.70
N ALA A 18 -2.75 1.90 18.83
CA ALA A 18 -2.58 3.29 18.38
C ALA A 18 -2.48 4.24 19.58
N CYS A 19 -1.41 5.05 19.65
CA CYS A 19 -1.17 6.03 20.72
C CYS A 19 -1.11 7.48 20.21
N SER A 20 -0.97 7.67 18.90
CA SER A 20 -1.11 8.98 18.25
C SER A 20 -1.67 8.84 16.85
N LEU A 21 -2.41 9.84 16.40
CA LEU A 21 -2.83 10.03 15.02
C LEU A 21 -2.51 11.46 14.60
N GLY A 22 -1.65 11.60 13.61
CA GLY A 22 -1.41 12.83 12.89
C GLY A 22 -2.24 12.91 11.62
N LEU A 23 -2.72 14.11 11.29
CA LEU A 23 -3.57 14.34 10.14
C LEU A 23 -3.29 15.69 9.48
N VAL A 24 -3.17 15.66 8.15
CA VAL A 24 -3.13 16.85 7.30
C VAL A 24 -4.24 16.76 6.26
N HIS A 25 -5.25 17.61 6.41
CA HIS A 25 -6.38 17.69 5.48
C HIS A 25 -6.06 18.70 4.38
N VAL A 26 -6.15 18.27 3.14
CA VAL A 26 -5.79 19.05 1.96
C VAL A 26 -6.99 19.18 1.03
N ILE A 27 -7.33 20.41 0.66
CA ILE A 27 -8.39 20.74 -0.28
C ILE A 27 -7.77 21.53 -1.45
N ASN A 28 -7.94 21.03 -2.66
CA ASN A 28 -7.42 21.66 -3.87
C ASN A 28 -5.92 22.00 -3.81
N GLY A 29 -5.12 21.09 -3.21
CA GLY A 29 -3.68 21.23 -3.10
C GLY A 29 -3.21 22.18 -1.98
N GLN A 30 -4.12 22.74 -1.19
CA GLN A 30 -3.82 23.63 -0.05
C GLN A 30 -4.18 22.94 1.26
N ILE A 31 -3.34 23.10 2.27
CA ILE A 31 -3.61 22.59 3.62
C ILE A 31 -4.78 23.39 4.19
N ALA A 32 -5.89 22.72 4.45
CA ALA A 32 -7.05 23.28 5.14
C ALA A 32 -6.90 23.13 6.66
N GLU A 33 -6.30 22.03 7.12
CA GLU A 33 -6.20 21.73 8.55
C GLU A 33 -5.03 20.77 8.83
N LYS A 34 -4.37 20.97 9.98
CA LYS A 34 -3.43 20.02 10.58
C LYS A 34 -3.94 19.68 11.98
N LYS A 35 -3.98 18.41 12.32
CA LYS A 35 -4.44 17.93 13.64
C LYS A 35 -3.58 16.81 14.17
N GLN A 36 -3.48 16.74 15.48
CA GLN A 36 -2.91 15.61 16.20
C GLN A 36 -3.84 15.23 17.35
N TRP A 37 -3.96 13.93 17.56
CA TRP A 37 -4.62 13.38 18.72
C TRP A 37 -3.68 12.39 19.40
N LEU A 38 -3.42 12.62 20.68
CA LEU A 38 -2.92 11.56 21.55
C LEU A 38 -4.09 10.62 21.87
N ILE A 39 -3.82 9.35 21.89
CA ILE A 39 -4.81 8.29 22.05
C ILE A 39 -4.36 7.38 23.19
N GLN A 40 -5.23 7.11 24.15
CA GLN A 40 -4.96 6.10 25.16
C GLN A 40 -5.09 4.72 24.50
N PRO A 41 -3.98 3.95 24.34
CA PRO A 41 -4.03 2.62 23.79
C PRO A 41 -4.70 1.65 24.79
N PRO A 42 -5.13 0.45 24.34
CA PRO A 42 -5.65 -0.58 25.23
C PRO A 42 -4.74 -0.80 26.45
N HIS A 43 -5.35 -0.78 27.66
CA HIS A 43 -4.64 -0.93 28.95
C HIS A 43 -3.55 0.10 29.22
N ASN A 44 -3.36 1.07 28.37
CA ASN A 44 -2.27 2.06 28.41
C ASN A 44 -0.88 1.39 28.43
N ASP A 45 -0.73 0.24 27.77
CA ASP A 45 0.49 -0.55 27.71
C ASP A 45 1.45 0.00 26.64
N TYR A 46 2.71 0.18 27.04
CA TYR A 46 3.79 0.62 26.15
C TYR A 46 4.99 -0.31 26.22
N ASN A 47 5.70 -0.46 25.11
CA ASN A 47 7.05 -1.02 25.14
C ASN A 47 8.11 0.07 24.92
N SER A 48 9.29 -0.14 25.50
CA SER A 48 10.37 0.84 25.46
C SER A 48 10.84 1.13 24.03
N PHE A 49 10.86 0.15 23.14
CA PHE A 49 11.31 0.32 21.77
C PHE A 49 10.44 1.34 20.99
N ASN A 50 9.11 1.23 21.09
CA ASN A 50 8.21 2.18 20.44
C ASN A 50 8.34 3.57 21.08
N THR A 51 8.38 3.64 22.42
CA THR A 51 8.57 4.91 23.15
C THR A 51 9.89 5.60 22.77
N GLU A 52 10.97 4.86 22.58
CA GLU A 52 12.26 5.43 22.12
C GLU A 52 12.17 6.04 20.71
N ILE A 53 11.30 5.50 19.84
CA ILE A 53 11.11 6.00 18.47
C ILE A 53 10.32 7.32 18.48
N HIS A 54 9.11 7.34 19.04
CA HIS A 54 8.19 8.48 18.93
C HIS A 54 8.11 9.37 20.18
N GLY A 55 8.72 8.95 21.30
CA GLY A 55 8.78 9.72 22.54
C GLY A 55 7.47 9.80 23.34
N ILE A 56 6.40 9.13 22.90
CA ILE A 56 5.11 9.13 23.61
C ILE A 56 5.17 8.10 24.75
N THR A 57 4.81 8.53 25.96
CA THR A 57 4.83 7.70 27.16
C THR A 57 3.43 7.42 27.70
N PRO A 58 3.25 6.41 28.57
CA PRO A 58 1.97 6.13 29.21
C PRO A 58 1.37 7.35 29.94
N GLU A 59 2.21 8.15 30.60
CA GLU A 59 1.78 9.35 31.32
C GLU A 59 1.21 10.43 30.40
N MET A 60 1.70 10.49 29.16
CA MET A 60 1.18 11.46 28.17
C MET A 60 -0.21 11.09 27.67
N THR A 61 -0.58 9.82 27.70
CA THR A 61 -1.85 9.33 27.16
C THR A 61 -2.84 8.84 28.22
N GLU A 62 -2.49 8.81 29.50
CA GLU A 62 -3.36 8.31 30.57
C GLU A 62 -4.71 9.03 30.68
N ASN A 63 -4.75 10.33 30.29
CA ASN A 63 -5.95 11.16 30.29
C ASN A 63 -6.45 11.47 28.86
N SER A 64 -5.87 10.83 27.84
CA SER A 64 -6.32 10.98 26.46
C SER A 64 -7.55 10.11 26.19
N PRO A 65 -8.40 10.50 25.23
CA PRO A 65 -9.50 9.62 24.81
C PRO A 65 -8.96 8.32 24.22
N THR A 66 -9.68 7.24 24.43
CA THR A 66 -9.49 6.02 23.65
C THR A 66 -9.83 6.26 22.18
N PHE A 67 -9.35 5.41 21.29
CA PHE A 67 -9.71 5.53 19.87
C PHE A 67 -11.23 5.42 19.62
N GLY A 68 -11.91 4.57 20.39
CA GLY A 68 -13.36 4.42 20.29
C GLY A 68 -14.13 5.71 20.65
N GLU A 69 -13.68 6.41 21.68
CA GLU A 69 -14.25 7.73 22.06
C GLU A 69 -13.93 8.80 21.03
N LEU A 70 -12.71 8.78 20.51
CA LEU A 70 -12.24 9.74 19.52
C LEU A 70 -12.95 9.58 18.18
N TRP A 71 -13.35 8.35 17.81
CA TRP A 71 -13.86 8.01 16.49
C TRP A 71 -15.03 8.89 16.02
N ASN A 72 -15.94 9.23 16.90
CA ASN A 72 -17.07 10.11 16.55
C ASN A 72 -16.61 11.49 16.03
N ASN A 73 -15.47 11.97 16.48
CA ASN A 73 -14.93 13.27 16.10
C ASN A 73 -14.07 13.20 14.83
N ILE A 74 -13.39 12.04 14.60
CA ILE A 74 -12.44 11.91 13.50
C ILE A 74 -12.98 11.17 12.28
N SER A 75 -14.06 10.41 12.40
CA SER A 75 -14.65 9.59 11.32
C SER A 75 -14.96 10.38 10.05
N GLN A 76 -15.26 11.67 10.16
CA GLN A 76 -15.51 12.59 9.05
C GLN A 76 -14.29 12.76 8.12
N TYR A 77 -13.07 12.52 8.62
CA TYR A 77 -11.84 12.58 7.82
C TYR A 77 -11.54 11.30 7.06
N PHE A 78 -12.32 10.24 7.33
CA PHE A 78 -12.13 8.92 6.71
C PHE A 78 -13.22 8.61 5.68
N SER A 79 -14.49 8.71 6.07
CA SER A 79 -15.61 8.27 5.24
C SER A 79 -15.74 9.07 3.94
N GLY A 80 -15.70 8.38 2.80
CA GLY A 80 -15.83 9.00 1.47
C GLY A 80 -14.63 9.84 1.03
N LYS A 81 -13.50 9.77 1.73
CA LYS A 81 -12.29 10.53 1.43
C LYS A 81 -11.26 9.67 0.68
N THR A 82 -10.18 10.30 0.24
CA THR A 82 -8.97 9.60 -0.21
C THR A 82 -7.87 9.83 0.83
N LEU A 83 -7.48 8.74 1.50
CA LEU A 83 -6.41 8.78 2.49
C LEU A 83 -5.05 8.57 1.84
N VAL A 84 -4.03 9.22 2.36
CA VAL A 84 -2.64 9.05 1.92
C VAL A 84 -1.74 8.86 3.13
N ALA A 85 -0.81 7.90 3.06
CA ALA A 85 0.20 7.72 4.09
C ALA A 85 1.53 7.28 3.46
N HIS A 86 2.64 7.49 4.16
CA HIS A 86 3.91 6.91 3.76
C HIS A 86 4.02 5.50 4.35
N ASN A 87 4.22 4.48 3.49
CA ASN A 87 4.07 3.07 3.89
C ASN A 87 2.65 2.73 4.40
N ALA A 88 1.63 3.20 3.69
CA ALA A 88 0.21 3.08 4.05
C ALA A 88 -0.26 1.68 4.47
N SER A 89 0.50 0.62 4.17
CA SER A 89 0.21 -0.73 4.67
C SER A 89 0.26 -0.82 6.19
N PHE A 90 1.13 -0.01 6.83
CA PHE A 90 1.21 0.12 8.28
C PHE A 90 -0.03 0.80 8.82
N ASP A 91 -0.29 2.04 8.41
CA ASP A 91 -1.40 2.87 8.91
C ASP A 91 -2.76 2.22 8.70
N MET A 92 -2.98 1.64 7.51
CA MET A 92 -4.22 0.91 7.22
C MET A 92 -4.35 -0.36 8.07
N SER A 93 -3.25 -0.99 8.48
CA SER A 93 -3.31 -2.14 9.41
C SER A 93 -3.61 -1.71 10.84
N VAL A 94 -3.03 -0.59 11.28
CA VAL A 94 -3.32 0.02 12.59
C VAL A 94 -4.78 0.43 12.65
N LEU A 95 -5.26 1.19 11.67
CA LEU A 95 -6.66 1.62 11.61
C LEU A 95 -7.63 0.45 11.69
N ARG A 96 -7.43 -0.61 10.88
CA ARG A 96 -8.31 -1.79 10.89
C ARG A 96 -8.26 -2.55 12.21
N ALA A 97 -7.08 -2.76 12.77
CA ALA A 97 -6.94 -3.48 14.04
C ALA A 97 -7.61 -2.71 15.19
N THR A 98 -7.42 -1.40 15.22
CA THR A 98 -8.02 -0.53 16.24
C THR A 98 -9.54 -0.45 16.10
N LEU A 99 -10.07 -0.28 14.87
CA LEU A 99 -11.52 -0.32 14.64
C LEU A 99 -12.14 -1.67 15.06
N ASN A 100 -11.48 -2.79 14.75
CA ASN A 100 -11.92 -4.12 15.18
C ASN A 100 -11.92 -4.26 16.70
N TYR A 101 -10.89 -3.76 17.38
CA TYR A 101 -10.80 -3.82 18.84
C TYR A 101 -12.00 -3.14 19.52
N TYR A 102 -12.42 -1.98 18.96
CA TYR A 102 -13.58 -1.22 19.48
C TYR A 102 -14.92 -1.63 18.84
N ASN A 103 -14.96 -2.68 18.02
CA ASN A 103 -16.16 -3.12 17.31
C ASN A 103 -16.81 -2.03 16.45
N ILE A 104 -15.99 -1.19 15.82
CA ILE A 104 -16.42 -0.10 14.94
C ILE A 104 -16.40 -0.61 13.49
N PRO A 105 -17.51 -0.44 12.71
CA PRO A 105 -17.53 -0.81 11.30
C PRO A 105 -16.47 -0.06 10.49
N PHE A 106 -15.88 -0.72 9.50
CA PHE A 106 -14.89 -0.07 8.62
C PHE A 106 -15.56 1.01 7.78
N PRO A 107 -15.01 2.23 7.76
CA PRO A 107 -15.47 3.28 6.86
C PRO A 107 -15.10 2.96 5.41
N CYS A 108 -15.94 3.43 4.47
CA CYS A 108 -15.64 3.33 3.04
C CYS A 108 -14.78 4.51 2.61
N PHE A 109 -13.57 4.22 2.09
CA PHE A 109 -12.64 5.22 1.55
C PHE A 109 -11.67 4.59 0.55
N ASP A 110 -11.10 5.42 -0.31
CA ASP A 110 -9.94 5.07 -1.12
C ASP A 110 -8.65 5.45 -0.39
N TYR A 111 -7.53 4.77 -0.68
CA TYR A 111 -6.25 5.18 -0.10
C TYR A 111 -5.07 4.97 -1.03
N PHE A 112 -4.01 5.72 -0.78
CA PHE A 112 -2.79 5.69 -1.57
C PHE A 112 -1.54 5.69 -0.69
N CYS A 113 -0.38 5.35 -1.28
CA CYS A 113 0.86 5.20 -0.54
C CYS A 113 1.99 5.96 -1.23
N THR A 114 2.54 6.99 -0.57
CA THR A 114 3.66 7.78 -1.12
C THR A 114 4.94 6.96 -1.29
N LEU A 115 5.16 5.92 -0.49
CA LEU A 115 6.26 4.96 -0.69
C LEU A 115 6.11 4.20 -2.02
N VAL A 116 4.90 3.77 -2.37
CA VAL A 116 4.60 3.11 -3.65
C VAL A 116 4.79 4.07 -4.81
N MET A 117 4.31 5.31 -4.66
CA MET A 117 4.53 6.38 -5.64
C MET A 117 6.00 6.64 -5.89
N ALA A 118 6.79 6.81 -4.81
CA ALA A 118 8.22 7.08 -4.89
C ALA A 118 8.95 5.95 -5.62
N ARG A 119 8.65 4.70 -5.28
CA ARG A 119 9.25 3.53 -5.96
C ARG A 119 8.92 3.45 -7.44
N ALA A 120 7.74 3.92 -7.84
CA ALA A 120 7.30 3.88 -9.23
C ALA A 120 7.87 5.04 -10.07
N ALA A 121 7.89 6.26 -9.52
CA ALA A 121 8.19 7.47 -10.28
C ALA A 121 9.66 7.94 -10.16
N LEU A 122 10.36 7.57 -9.08
CA LEU A 122 11.72 8.03 -8.85
C LEU A 122 12.75 6.97 -9.31
N PRO A 123 13.92 7.39 -9.80
CA PRO A 123 15.02 6.48 -10.16
C PRO A 123 15.41 5.56 -8.99
N LYS A 124 16.02 4.43 -9.30
CA LYS A 124 16.42 3.44 -8.30
C LYS A 124 17.29 4.07 -7.19
N ARG A 125 16.88 3.87 -5.93
CA ARG A 125 17.51 4.34 -4.70
C ARG A 125 17.86 3.19 -3.77
N ILE A 126 18.73 3.44 -2.81
CA ILE A 126 19.10 2.47 -1.76
C ILE A 126 17.92 2.29 -0.81
N THR A 127 17.26 3.40 -0.42
CA THR A 127 16.09 3.41 0.45
C THR A 127 15.02 4.37 -0.08
N TYR A 128 13.79 4.15 0.34
CA TYR A 128 12.63 4.99 0.07
C TYR A 128 11.90 5.32 1.38
N SER A 129 12.63 5.34 2.52
CA SER A 129 12.06 5.81 3.78
C SER A 129 11.67 7.29 3.68
N LEU A 130 10.69 7.72 4.48
CA LEU A 130 10.22 9.10 4.48
C LEU A 130 11.37 10.06 4.76
N ASP A 131 12.17 9.77 5.78
CA ASP A 131 13.33 10.56 6.19
C ASP A 131 14.30 10.78 5.03
N SER A 132 14.73 9.67 4.41
CA SER A 132 15.72 9.72 3.33
C SER A 132 15.23 10.48 2.11
N LEU A 133 13.94 10.36 1.77
CA LEU A 133 13.36 11.09 0.65
C LEU A 133 13.17 12.58 0.99
N CYS A 134 12.77 12.89 2.23
CA CYS A 134 12.63 14.26 2.68
C CYS A 134 13.97 14.98 2.74
N ASP A 135 15.02 14.33 3.23
CA ASP A 135 16.39 14.86 3.21
C ASP A 135 16.85 15.16 1.78
N GLU A 136 16.64 14.21 0.85
CA GLU A 136 17.00 14.40 -0.57
C GLU A 136 16.29 15.59 -1.20
N PHE A 137 15.02 15.81 -0.85
CA PHE A 137 14.22 16.89 -1.43
C PHE A 137 14.20 18.19 -0.62
N GLY A 138 14.93 18.26 0.49
CA GLY A 138 15.01 19.44 1.36
C GLY A 138 13.68 19.73 2.09
N ILE A 139 12.89 18.69 2.39
CA ILE A 139 11.66 18.80 3.17
C ILE A 139 12.01 18.69 4.65
N ALA A 140 11.92 19.80 5.38
CA ALA A 140 12.19 19.84 6.80
C ALA A 140 10.93 19.47 7.61
N PHE A 141 11.06 18.54 8.55
CA PHE A 141 10.01 18.15 9.49
C PHE A 141 10.63 17.54 10.76
N LYS A 142 9.84 17.39 11.81
CA LYS A 142 10.27 16.71 13.03
C LYS A 142 9.89 15.23 12.93
N HIS A 143 10.91 14.38 12.77
CA HIS A 143 10.74 12.92 12.67
C HIS A 143 10.01 12.33 13.88
N HIS A 144 9.17 11.34 13.64
CA HIS A 144 8.41 10.59 14.65
C HIS A 144 7.42 11.46 15.45
N ASP A 145 6.98 12.55 14.85
CA ASP A 145 5.80 13.29 15.25
C ASP A 145 4.72 13.02 14.20
N ALA A 146 3.67 12.31 14.56
CA ALA A 146 2.67 11.82 13.62
C ALA A 146 2.10 12.91 12.69
N THR A 147 1.95 14.16 13.19
CA THR A 147 1.44 15.25 12.36
C THR A 147 2.50 15.77 11.39
N GLU A 148 3.76 15.81 11.82
CA GLU A 148 4.86 16.22 10.97
C GLU A 148 5.18 15.14 9.93
N ASP A 149 5.04 13.84 10.26
CA ASP A 149 5.19 12.72 9.31
C ASP A 149 4.06 12.73 8.26
N ALA A 150 2.81 12.99 8.66
CA ALA A 150 1.69 13.22 7.74
C ALA A 150 1.93 14.44 6.83
N TYR A 151 2.49 15.52 7.37
CA TYR A 151 2.87 16.73 6.60
C TYR A 151 4.02 16.44 5.61
N ALA A 152 5.06 15.75 6.07
CA ALA A 152 6.17 15.35 5.22
C ALA A 152 5.69 14.45 4.06
N SER A 153 4.75 13.54 4.34
CA SER A 153 4.11 12.70 3.32
C SER A 153 3.35 13.55 2.28
N PHE A 154 2.69 14.64 2.68
CA PHE A 154 2.05 15.58 1.76
C PHE A 154 3.06 16.34 0.90
N GLU A 155 4.12 16.88 1.48
CA GLU A 155 5.17 17.57 0.72
C GLU A 155 5.87 16.63 -0.26
N LEU A 156 6.16 15.40 0.17
CA LEU A 156 6.71 14.34 -0.69
C LEU A 156 5.77 14.00 -1.84
N TYR A 157 4.46 13.87 -1.58
CA TYR A 157 3.44 13.66 -2.59
C TYR A 157 3.50 14.75 -3.67
N LYS A 158 3.49 16.03 -3.28
CA LYS A 158 3.61 17.15 -4.22
C LYS A 158 4.88 17.06 -5.07
N ARG A 159 6.01 16.74 -4.42
CA ARG A 159 7.31 16.65 -5.10
C ARG A 159 7.33 15.52 -6.14
N ILE A 160 6.76 14.35 -5.82
CA ILE A 160 6.67 13.23 -6.75
C ILE A 160 5.78 13.58 -7.94
N PHE A 161 4.62 14.23 -7.72
CA PHE A 161 3.75 14.70 -8.80
C PHE A 161 4.46 15.70 -9.71
N GLN A 162 5.18 16.65 -9.16
CA GLN A 162 5.96 17.64 -9.91
C GLN A 162 7.04 16.97 -10.78
N ILE A 163 7.79 16.00 -10.22
CA ILE A 163 8.83 15.26 -10.96
C ILE A 163 8.21 14.37 -12.05
N SER A 164 7.06 13.79 -11.79
CA SER A 164 6.37 12.92 -12.74
C SER A 164 5.63 13.68 -13.85
N GLU A 165 5.55 15.02 -13.75
CA GLU A 165 4.82 15.89 -14.68
C GLU A 165 3.34 15.48 -14.80
N GLN A 166 2.73 15.06 -13.68
CA GLN A 166 1.32 14.71 -13.63
C GLN A 166 0.56 15.71 -12.75
N GLU A 167 -0.68 16.01 -13.13
CA GLU A 167 -1.55 16.91 -12.38
C GLU A 167 -2.68 16.17 -11.66
N LYS A 168 -3.06 15.00 -12.19
CA LYS A 168 -4.16 14.19 -11.66
C LYS A 168 -3.65 12.84 -11.17
N ILE A 169 -4.30 12.36 -10.11
CA ILE A 169 -3.95 11.05 -9.53
C ILE A 169 -4.23 9.91 -10.52
N ASP A 170 -5.34 10.00 -11.27
CA ASP A 170 -5.70 8.95 -12.23
C ASP A 170 -4.66 8.82 -13.36
N ASP A 171 -4.16 9.95 -13.88
CA ASP A 171 -3.11 9.96 -14.90
C ASP A 171 -1.79 9.38 -14.35
N PHE A 172 -1.48 9.67 -13.07
CA PHE A 172 -0.33 9.09 -12.38
C PHE A 172 -0.48 7.57 -12.21
N LEU A 173 -1.66 7.12 -11.77
CA LEU A 173 -1.94 5.69 -11.59
C LEU A 173 -1.83 4.94 -12.91
N GLU A 174 -2.38 5.47 -13.98
CA GLU A 174 -2.31 4.88 -15.32
C GLU A 174 -0.86 4.82 -15.83
N LYS A 175 -0.13 5.95 -15.76
CA LYS A 175 1.26 6.05 -16.21
C LYS A 175 2.17 5.01 -15.56
N TYR A 176 2.00 4.78 -14.27
CA TYR A 176 2.86 3.87 -13.51
C TYR A 176 2.25 2.47 -13.26
N GLY A 177 1.07 2.19 -13.81
CA GLY A 177 0.39 0.91 -13.62
C GLY A 177 0.05 0.63 -12.15
N LEU A 178 -0.42 1.65 -11.43
CA LEU A 178 -0.79 1.58 -10.03
C LEU A 178 -2.31 1.57 -9.84
N GLN A 179 -2.75 1.16 -8.68
CA GLN A 179 -4.15 1.20 -8.25
C GLN A 179 -4.27 1.74 -6.83
N LEU A 180 -5.37 2.41 -6.56
CA LEU A 180 -5.77 2.77 -5.19
C LEU A 180 -6.10 1.51 -4.39
N GLY A 181 -5.82 1.56 -3.10
CA GLY A 181 -6.43 0.66 -2.14
C GLY A 181 -7.84 1.16 -1.79
N LYS A 182 -8.66 0.27 -1.28
CA LYS A 182 -10.02 0.59 -0.85
C LYS A 182 -10.30 -0.03 0.50
N SER A 183 -11.01 0.70 1.35
CA SER A 183 -11.66 0.18 2.54
C SER A 183 -13.17 0.16 2.33
N PHE A 184 -13.83 -0.87 2.75
CA PHE A 184 -15.28 -1.04 2.69
C PHE A 184 -15.74 -1.92 3.85
N GLU A 185 -17.02 -1.88 4.17
CA GLU A 185 -17.60 -2.47 5.39
C GLU A 185 -17.10 -3.88 5.72
N ASN A 186 -16.97 -4.74 4.72
CA ASN A 186 -16.62 -6.16 4.90
C ASN A 186 -15.18 -6.52 4.42
N GLY A 187 -14.30 -5.53 4.23
CA GLY A 187 -12.95 -5.82 3.79
C GLY A 187 -12.17 -4.64 3.21
N TYR A 188 -11.12 -4.99 2.48
CA TYR A 188 -10.26 -4.00 1.84
C TYR A 188 -9.53 -4.58 0.63
N THR A 189 -9.11 -3.71 -0.28
CA THR A 189 -8.12 -4.01 -1.33
C THR A 189 -6.85 -3.21 -1.09
N ARG A 190 -5.70 -3.73 -1.54
CA ARG A 190 -4.42 -3.06 -1.34
C ARG A 190 -4.16 -2.04 -2.45
N CYS A 191 -3.58 -0.90 -2.10
CA CYS A 191 -2.95 -0.02 -3.08
C CYS A 191 -1.63 -0.63 -3.56
N GLY A 192 -1.21 -0.31 -4.78
CA GLY A 192 0.06 -0.76 -5.32
C GLY A 192 0.03 -1.01 -6.82
N ILE A 193 0.99 -1.79 -7.29
CA ILE A 193 1.09 -2.14 -8.71
C ILE A 193 -0.11 -2.99 -9.11
N VAL A 194 -0.77 -2.59 -10.19
CA VAL A 194 -1.79 -3.41 -10.84
C VAL A 194 -1.11 -4.69 -11.32
N LYS A 195 -1.35 -5.78 -10.61
CA LYS A 195 -0.97 -7.09 -11.14
C LYS A 195 -1.85 -7.31 -12.38
N LYS A 196 -1.31 -7.05 -13.57
CA LYS A 196 -1.91 -7.62 -14.77
C LYS A 196 -1.87 -9.13 -14.54
N SER A 197 -2.98 -9.70 -14.12
CA SER A 197 -3.14 -11.15 -14.18
C SER A 197 -3.20 -11.47 -15.68
N TYR A 198 -2.05 -11.78 -16.23
CA TYR A 198 -2.03 -12.54 -17.48
C TYR A 198 -2.43 -13.97 -17.11
N SER A 199 -3.68 -14.16 -16.71
CA SER A 199 -4.28 -15.48 -16.73
C SER A 199 -4.44 -15.82 -18.21
N ILE A 200 -3.42 -16.45 -18.76
CA ILE A 200 -3.55 -17.07 -20.07
C ILE A 200 -4.52 -18.23 -19.83
N ASP A 201 -5.64 -18.20 -20.52
CA ASP A 201 -6.52 -19.37 -20.55
C ASP A 201 -5.82 -20.45 -21.38
N PHE A 202 -4.99 -21.25 -20.73
CA PHE A 202 -4.26 -22.34 -21.38
C PHE A 202 -5.20 -23.37 -22.03
N LYS A 203 -6.45 -23.47 -21.55
CA LYS A 203 -7.45 -24.40 -22.10
C LYS A 203 -7.96 -23.96 -23.47
N SER A 204 -7.85 -22.69 -23.79
CA SER A 204 -8.22 -22.14 -25.10
C SER A 204 -7.12 -22.29 -26.18
N LEU A 205 -5.91 -22.70 -25.78
CA LEU A 205 -4.80 -22.90 -26.70
C LEU A 205 -4.90 -24.31 -27.33
N HIS A 206 -4.83 -24.36 -28.65
CA HIS A 206 -4.80 -25.61 -29.42
C HIS A 206 -3.55 -25.66 -30.28
N ALA A 207 -3.05 -26.86 -30.55
CA ALA A 207 -1.91 -27.01 -31.43
C ALA A 207 -2.29 -26.51 -32.85
N GLU A 208 -1.42 -25.72 -33.45
CA GLU A 208 -1.59 -25.14 -34.79
C GLU A 208 -1.10 -26.05 -35.89
N ASN A 209 -0.32 -27.08 -35.53
CA ASN A 209 0.26 -28.06 -36.44
C ASN A 209 0.10 -29.49 -35.87
N ASP A 210 0.42 -30.50 -36.68
CA ASP A 210 0.49 -31.88 -36.21
C ASP A 210 1.55 -32.01 -35.11
N ILE A 211 1.17 -32.68 -34.02
CA ILE A 211 2.02 -32.86 -32.85
C ILE A 211 3.03 -33.99 -33.14
N ILE A 212 4.30 -33.74 -32.86
CA ILE A 212 5.38 -34.72 -32.99
C ILE A 212 5.54 -35.43 -31.63
N GLU A 213 5.04 -36.67 -31.51
CA GLU A 213 5.05 -37.42 -30.25
C GLU A 213 6.47 -37.78 -29.77
N GLU A 214 7.47 -37.79 -30.65
CA GLU A 214 8.88 -38.00 -30.31
C GLU A 214 9.56 -36.80 -29.67
N HIS A 215 8.87 -35.64 -29.56
CA HIS A 215 9.46 -34.46 -28.96
C HIS A 215 9.76 -34.65 -27.45
N PRO A 216 10.95 -34.28 -26.93
CA PRO A 216 11.36 -34.53 -25.55
C PRO A 216 10.41 -33.97 -24.46
N PHE A 217 9.60 -32.99 -24.81
CA PHE A 217 8.60 -32.40 -23.94
C PHE A 217 7.17 -32.86 -24.19
N PHE A 218 6.95 -33.80 -25.12
CA PHE A 218 5.60 -34.34 -25.37
C PHE A 218 4.99 -34.91 -24.08
N GLY A 219 3.75 -34.54 -23.77
CA GLY A 219 3.01 -34.96 -22.57
C GLY A 219 3.51 -34.39 -21.24
N LYS A 220 4.53 -33.51 -21.26
CA LYS A 220 5.06 -32.88 -20.02
C LYS A 220 4.36 -31.59 -19.66
N LYS A 221 4.33 -31.26 -18.36
CA LYS A 221 3.83 -30.00 -17.85
C LYS A 221 4.96 -28.97 -17.74
N ILE A 222 4.80 -27.84 -18.40
CA ILE A 222 5.82 -26.78 -18.49
C ILE A 222 5.36 -25.53 -17.74
N LEU A 223 6.14 -25.11 -16.75
CA LEU A 223 5.94 -23.89 -16.00
C LEU A 223 7.02 -22.85 -16.36
N PHE A 224 6.60 -21.66 -16.79
CA PHE A 224 7.51 -20.54 -17.00
C PHE A 224 7.66 -19.73 -15.73
N THR A 225 8.88 -19.65 -15.18
CA THR A 225 9.21 -18.79 -14.02
C THR A 225 9.99 -17.56 -14.49
N GLY A 226 9.75 -16.41 -13.86
CA GLY A 226 10.45 -15.16 -14.20
C GLY A 226 9.96 -14.51 -15.50
N THR A 227 10.69 -13.49 -15.97
CA THR A 227 10.36 -12.72 -17.18
C THR A 227 11.01 -13.34 -18.41
N LEU A 228 10.22 -13.67 -19.43
CA LEU A 228 10.73 -14.10 -20.74
C LEU A 228 11.23 -12.86 -21.50
N LYS A 229 12.44 -12.94 -22.07
CA LYS A 229 13.09 -11.81 -22.76
C LYS A 229 12.81 -11.76 -24.25
N SER A 230 12.56 -12.91 -24.89
CA SER A 230 12.47 -13.07 -26.35
C SER A 230 11.04 -13.12 -26.87
N MET A 231 10.06 -13.42 -26.02
CA MET A 231 8.66 -13.57 -26.42
C MET A 231 7.71 -13.36 -25.23
N SER A 232 6.43 -13.14 -25.49
CA SER A 232 5.40 -13.07 -24.46
C SER A 232 5.12 -14.47 -23.86
N ARG A 233 4.56 -14.52 -22.64
CA ARG A 233 4.13 -15.80 -22.03
C ARG A 233 3.06 -16.52 -22.86
N LYS A 234 2.21 -15.78 -23.57
CA LYS A 234 1.17 -16.36 -24.44
C LYS A 234 1.79 -17.06 -25.64
N GLU A 235 2.77 -16.42 -26.29
CA GLU A 235 3.53 -17.02 -27.39
C GLU A 235 4.30 -18.26 -26.92
N ALA A 236 4.97 -18.17 -25.77
CA ALA A 236 5.67 -19.31 -25.19
C ALA A 236 4.72 -20.48 -24.86
N ALA A 237 3.53 -20.19 -24.31
CA ALA A 237 2.51 -21.19 -24.03
C ALA A 237 1.98 -21.84 -25.31
N GLN A 238 1.79 -21.07 -26.38
CA GLN A 238 1.39 -21.60 -27.68
C GLN A 238 2.46 -22.57 -28.26
N LEU A 239 3.74 -22.20 -28.15
CA LEU A 239 4.84 -23.09 -28.54
C LEU A 239 4.84 -24.40 -27.75
N VAL A 240 4.56 -24.33 -26.43
CA VAL A 240 4.44 -25.54 -25.58
C VAL A 240 3.29 -26.42 -26.03
N VAL A 241 2.15 -25.85 -26.38
CA VAL A 241 0.99 -26.61 -26.91
C VAL A 241 1.32 -27.21 -28.28
N ASN A 242 2.00 -26.47 -29.14
CA ASN A 242 2.37 -26.93 -30.50
C ASN A 242 3.31 -28.16 -30.51
N ILE A 243 4.06 -28.40 -29.44
CA ILE A 243 4.92 -29.56 -29.26
C ILE A 243 4.27 -30.67 -28.43
N GLY A 244 2.97 -30.59 -28.16
CA GLY A 244 2.22 -31.57 -27.39
C GLY A 244 2.49 -31.58 -25.87
N ALA A 245 3.05 -30.50 -25.35
CA ALA A 245 3.22 -30.30 -23.91
C ALA A 245 2.07 -29.44 -23.30
N GLU A 246 1.91 -29.48 -21.99
CA GLU A 246 0.85 -28.74 -21.26
C GLU A 246 1.44 -27.56 -20.52
N PRO A 247 1.14 -26.28 -20.90
CA PRO A 247 1.58 -25.14 -20.14
C PRO A 247 0.78 -25.03 -18.84
N THR A 248 1.44 -24.63 -17.74
CA THR A 248 0.81 -24.45 -16.43
C THR A 248 1.29 -23.17 -15.75
N ASP A 249 0.45 -22.57 -14.89
CA ASP A 249 0.76 -21.42 -14.04
C ASP A 249 0.98 -21.82 -12.57
N SER A 250 0.69 -23.06 -12.22
CA SER A 250 0.77 -23.55 -10.84
C SER A 250 1.93 -24.52 -10.64
N PHE A 251 2.74 -24.27 -9.61
CA PHE A 251 3.77 -25.19 -9.17
C PHE A 251 3.14 -26.31 -8.34
N ASN A 252 3.15 -27.52 -8.86
CA ASN A 252 2.71 -28.73 -8.15
C ASN A 252 3.70 -29.87 -8.33
N LYS A 253 3.52 -30.98 -7.57
CA LYS A 253 4.43 -32.14 -7.59
C LYS A 253 4.51 -32.88 -8.95
N ASN A 254 3.70 -32.51 -9.92
CA ASN A 254 3.60 -33.15 -11.24
C ASN A 254 4.24 -32.30 -12.37
N ILE A 255 5.08 -31.32 -12.03
CA ILE A 255 5.88 -30.59 -13.03
C ILE A 255 7.15 -31.37 -13.29
N ASN A 256 7.41 -31.65 -14.54
CA ASN A 256 8.61 -32.32 -15.01
C ASN A 256 9.67 -31.33 -15.44
#